data_bff5843bb57929ff51cf9b51ca232907
#
_entry.id   bff5843bb57929ff51cf9b51ca232907
#
_cell.length_a   1.000
_cell.length_b   1.000
_cell.length_c   1.000
_cell.angle_alpha   90.00
_cell.angle_beta   90.00
_cell.angle_gamma   90.00
#
_symmetry.space_group_name_H-M   'P 1'
#
loop_
_entity.id
_entity.type
_entity.pdbx_description
1 polymer ?
#
loop_
_entity_poly.entity_id
_entity_poly.type
_entity_poly.pdbx_seq_one_letter_code
_entity_poly.pdbx_strand_id
1 'polypeptide(L)'
;MGTSDIVFDDRYETVEGHLERDRDTVXGIWRGHVGWQDQLERMYDVFYLRCPFGQPRLWLLRHRXSGDIVGTIGVGPRPMLWRGRELLIGCASHFAVLPGHRSLKPAIGLARHMTTASLEHFPFVYGMTNARGGAVCKRAAFVVAGQLLRHVKPLRYRSFVPRVLPGPLGRAGGAVLDGLLAAGHRLQGAARRSALHATWTDRVDPRMQTLWEQSEHGDVLTTVRTTAMLEWRFL
;
A
#
# COMPACT_ATOMS: atom_id res chain seq x y z
N MET A 1 24.92 -9.88 -18.47
CA MET A 1 24.21 -10.75 -17.51
C MET A 1 23.04 -11.38 -18.25
N GLY A 2 23.10 -12.68 -18.48
CA GLY A 2 22.14 -13.36 -19.35
C GLY A 2 20.73 -13.32 -18.84
N THR A 3 19.81 -12.93 -19.71
CA THR A 3 18.38 -13.13 -19.54
C THR A 3 18.14 -14.63 -19.53
N SER A 4 18.11 -15.25 -18.37
CA SER A 4 17.63 -16.63 -18.29
C SER A 4 16.18 -16.63 -18.78
N ASP A 5 15.95 -17.35 -19.85
CA ASP A 5 14.63 -17.60 -20.42
C ASP A 5 13.75 -18.24 -19.33
N ILE A 6 12.99 -17.43 -18.62
CA ILE A 6 11.98 -17.97 -17.73
C ILE A 6 10.84 -18.44 -18.62
N VAL A 7 10.71 -19.75 -18.72
CA VAL A 7 9.59 -20.37 -19.39
C VAL A 7 8.32 -19.92 -18.66
N PHE A 8 7.54 -19.08 -19.30
CA PHE A 8 6.23 -18.71 -18.83
C PHE A 8 5.36 -19.97 -18.80
N ASP A 9 4.45 -20.02 -17.87
CA ASP A 9 3.51 -21.14 -17.76
C ASP A 9 2.42 -20.96 -18.83
N ASP A 10 2.47 -21.79 -19.88
CA ASP A 10 1.59 -21.68 -21.05
C ASP A 10 0.10 -21.81 -20.72
N ARG A 11 -0.21 -22.31 -19.53
CA ARG A 11 -1.60 -22.37 -19.04
C ARG A 11 -2.18 -20.99 -18.73
N TYR A 12 -1.34 -19.95 -18.68
CA TYR A 12 -1.76 -18.61 -18.27
C TYR A 12 -1.33 -17.57 -19.28
N GLU A 13 -2.06 -16.48 -19.30
CA GLU A 13 -1.67 -15.27 -20.03
C GLU A 13 -1.94 -14.03 -19.18
N THR A 14 -1.17 -12.98 -19.41
CA THR A 14 -1.40 -11.68 -18.79
C THR A 14 -2.10 -10.79 -19.80
N VAL A 15 -3.24 -10.23 -19.40
CA VAL A 15 -4.00 -9.30 -20.24
C VAL A 15 -4.18 -7.98 -19.52
N GLU A 16 -4.27 -6.89 -20.25
CA GLU A 16 -4.59 -5.59 -19.67
C GLU A 16 -6.07 -5.56 -19.25
N GLY A 17 -6.33 -5.13 -18.04
CA GLY A 17 -7.67 -5.02 -17.49
C GLY A 17 -8.31 -3.67 -17.78
N HIS A 18 -9.62 -3.67 -17.93
CA HIS A 18 -10.42 -2.44 -18.07
C HIS A 18 -10.93 -2.03 -16.69
N LEU A 19 -10.57 -0.83 -16.25
CA LEU A 19 -10.77 -0.40 -14.86
C LEU A 19 -12.24 -0.44 -14.41
N GLU A 20 -13.18 -0.09 -15.26
CA GLU A 20 -14.61 -0.11 -14.90
C GLU A 20 -15.22 -1.49 -15.08
N ARG A 21 -15.01 -2.11 -16.27
CA ARG A 21 -15.62 -3.39 -16.63
C ARG A 21 -15.17 -4.52 -15.70
N ASP A 22 -13.89 -4.57 -15.37
CA ASP A 22 -13.32 -5.70 -14.62
C ASP A 22 -13.34 -5.48 -13.10
N ARG A 23 -13.95 -4.39 -12.63
CA ARG A 23 -14.01 -3.98 -11.22
C ARG A 23 -14.51 -5.12 -10.30
N ASP A 24 -15.64 -5.70 -10.63
CA ASP A 24 -16.25 -6.72 -9.78
C ASP A 24 -15.44 -8.02 -9.76
N THR A 25 -14.84 -8.37 -10.89
CA THR A 25 -13.91 -9.51 -10.98
C THR A 25 -12.70 -9.29 -10.05
N VAL A 26 -12.17 -8.13 -10.08
CA VAL A 26 -11.03 -7.75 -9.22
C VAL A 26 -11.41 -7.74 -7.73
N UNK A 27 -12.42 -7.19 -7.37
CA UNK A 27 -12.85 -7.16 -6.20
C UNK A 27 -13.06 -8.41 -5.71
N GLY A 28 -13.62 -9.50 -6.49
CA GLY A 28 -13.78 -10.92 -6.16
C GLY A 28 -12.47 -11.61 -5.82
N ILE A 29 -11.45 -11.40 -6.63
CA ILE A 29 -10.11 -11.96 -6.40
C ILE A 29 -9.48 -11.42 -5.11
N TRP A 30 -9.74 -10.16 -4.76
CA TRP A 30 -9.17 -9.56 -3.55
C TRP A 30 -9.81 -10.08 -2.27
N ARG A 31 -11.06 -10.56 -2.35
CA ARG A 31 -11.81 -11.01 -1.19
C ARG A 31 -11.08 -12.16 -0.49
N GLY A 32 -10.70 -11.95 0.78
CA GLY A 32 -9.91 -12.89 1.55
C GLY A 32 -8.40 -12.88 1.28
N HIS A 33 -7.93 -12.05 0.34
CA HIS A 33 -6.52 -12.09 -0.10
C HIS A 33 -5.79 -10.75 0.02
N VAL A 34 -6.51 -9.65 -0.10
CA VAL A 34 -5.96 -8.30 0.07
C VAL A 34 -6.48 -7.75 1.40
N GLY A 35 -5.69 -6.96 2.11
CA GLY A 35 -6.09 -6.37 3.39
C GLY A 35 -7.28 -5.41 3.23
N TRP A 36 -7.86 -4.98 4.36
CA TRP A 36 -8.96 -4.01 4.38
C TRP A 36 -10.27 -4.58 3.79
N GLN A 37 -10.63 -5.79 4.19
CA GLN A 37 -11.76 -6.53 3.63
C GLN A 37 -13.09 -5.74 3.65
N ASP A 38 -13.30 -4.88 4.65
CA ASP A 38 -14.51 -4.08 4.78
C ASP A 38 -14.54 -2.87 3.83
N GLN A 39 -13.48 -2.62 3.07
CA GLN A 39 -13.32 -1.42 2.24
C GLN A 39 -12.77 -1.72 0.84
N LEU A 40 -12.93 -2.95 0.36
CA LEU A 40 -12.33 -3.36 -0.92
C LEU A 40 -12.81 -2.50 -2.09
N GLU A 41 -14.12 -2.26 -2.17
CA GLU A 41 -14.71 -1.46 -3.25
C GLU A 41 -14.22 -0.02 -3.19
N ARG A 42 -14.24 0.57 -1.98
CA ARG A 42 -13.72 1.93 -1.79
C ARG A 42 -12.22 2.01 -2.16
N MET A 43 -11.46 1.01 -1.75
CA MET A 43 -10.02 0.94 -2.07
C MET A 43 -9.79 0.86 -3.58
N TYR A 44 -10.61 0.07 -4.29
CA TYR A 44 -10.56 -0.01 -5.74
C TYR A 44 -10.87 1.35 -6.37
N ASP A 45 -11.99 1.95 -5.97
CA ASP A 45 -12.48 3.21 -6.54
C ASP A 45 -11.46 4.33 -6.32
N VAL A 46 -10.92 4.45 -5.11
CA VAL A 46 -9.91 5.48 -4.80
C VAL A 46 -8.64 5.27 -5.61
N PHE A 47 -8.14 4.02 -5.70
CA PHE A 47 -6.87 3.75 -6.37
C PHE A 47 -6.98 3.82 -7.89
N TYR A 48 -8.05 3.24 -8.47
CA TYR A 48 -8.15 3.05 -9.92
C TYR A 48 -9.04 4.07 -10.63
N LEU A 49 -10.17 4.46 -10.02
CA LEU A 49 -11.15 5.30 -10.71
C LEU A 49 -11.05 6.77 -10.34
N ARG A 50 -10.56 7.08 -9.13
CA ARG A 50 -10.49 8.46 -8.65
C ARG A 50 -9.07 8.97 -8.44
N CYS A 51 -8.07 8.33 -9.06
CA CYS A 51 -6.68 8.80 -8.97
C CYS A 51 -6.51 10.12 -9.74
N PRO A 52 -6.13 11.22 -9.08
CA PRO A 52 -6.05 12.52 -9.75
C PRO A 52 -4.71 12.76 -10.45
N PHE A 53 -3.76 11.81 -10.38
CA PHE A 53 -2.38 12.03 -10.84
C PHE A 53 -2.09 11.36 -12.19
N GLY A 54 -3.13 10.84 -12.86
CA GLY A 54 -3.00 10.13 -14.11
C GLY A 54 -3.73 8.81 -14.07
N GLN A 55 -3.71 8.09 -15.16
CA GLN A 55 -4.48 6.86 -15.30
C GLN A 55 -3.73 5.67 -14.72
N PRO A 56 -4.28 5.01 -13.68
CA PRO A 56 -3.73 3.74 -13.22
C PRO A 56 -3.90 2.64 -14.26
N ARG A 57 -3.09 1.62 -14.16
CA ARG A 57 -3.15 0.48 -15.06
C ARG A 57 -3.35 -0.81 -14.25
N LEU A 58 -4.03 -1.76 -14.86
CA LEU A 58 -4.41 -3.02 -14.24
C LEU A 58 -4.01 -4.15 -15.18
N TRP A 59 -3.37 -5.18 -14.66
CA TRP A 59 -3.08 -6.40 -15.40
C TRP A 59 -3.75 -7.58 -14.71
N LEU A 60 -4.32 -8.46 -15.51
CA LEU A 60 -5.09 -9.63 -15.08
C LEU A 60 -4.39 -10.89 -15.55
N LEU A 61 -4.33 -11.88 -14.68
CA LEU A 61 -3.84 -13.21 -15.00
C LEU A 61 -5.03 -14.07 -15.41
N ARG A 62 -5.09 -14.48 -16.69
CA ARG A 62 -6.14 -15.33 -17.23
C ARG A 62 -5.65 -16.75 -17.31
N HIS A 63 -6.44 -17.72 -16.85
CA HIS A 63 -6.18 -19.13 -17.02
C HIS A 63 -6.77 -19.57 -18.36
N ARG A 64 -5.94 -20.00 -19.28
CA ARG A 64 -6.34 -20.24 -20.69
C ARG A 64 -7.41 -21.31 -20.86
N UNK A 65 -7.33 -22.26 -19.92
CA UNK A 65 -8.11 -23.21 -20.05
C UNK A 65 -9.43 -22.95 -19.80
N SER A 66 -9.75 -22.37 -18.72
CA SER A 66 -11.13 -22.02 -18.33
C SER A 66 -11.58 -20.62 -18.78
N GLY A 67 -10.67 -19.79 -19.18
CA GLY A 67 -10.95 -18.38 -19.48
C GLY A 67 -11.05 -17.49 -18.26
N ASP A 68 -10.99 -18.05 -17.06
CA ASP A 68 -11.18 -17.31 -15.80
C ASP A 68 -10.03 -16.36 -15.50
N ILE A 69 -10.37 -15.22 -14.94
CA ILE A 69 -9.38 -14.31 -14.36
C ILE A 69 -9.06 -14.81 -12.94
N VAL A 70 -7.81 -15.16 -12.71
CA VAL A 70 -7.36 -15.81 -11.47
C VAL A 70 -6.31 -15.02 -10.71
N GLY A 71 -5.92 -13.85 -11.22
CA GLY A 71 -4.97 -12.99 -10.52
C GLY A 71 -5.01 -11.56 -11.01
N THR A 72 -4.50 -10.65 -10.21
CA THR A 72 -4.47 -9.21 -10.49
C THR A 72 -3.19 -8.59 -10.00
N ILE A 73 -2.75 -7.53 -10.68
CA ILE A 73 -1.74 -6.59 -10.18
C ILE A 73 -1.99 -5.23 -10.86
N GLY A 74 -1.84 -4.16 -10.10
CA GLY A 74 -2.04 -2.82 -10.64
C GLY A 74 -0.87 -1.89 -10.39
N VAL A 75 -0.80 -0.82 -11.16
CA VAL A 75 0.16 0.27 -10.96
C VAL A 75 -0.59 1.59 -11.01
N GLY A 76 -0.46 2.39 -9.94
CA GLY A 76 -1.03 3.72 -9.89
C GLY A 76 0.05 4.79 -9.96
N PRO A 77 -0.19 5.89 -10.68
CA PRO A 77 0.77 7.00 -10.71
C PRO A 77 0.90 7.66 -9.32
N ARG A 78 2.12 7.99 -8.95
CA ARG A 78 2.43 8.67 -7.68
C ARG A 78 3.40 9.82 -7.94
N PRO A 79 2.99 11.05 -7.71
CA PRO A 79 3.93 12.17 -7.78
C PRO A 79 4.91 12.11 -6.62
N MET A 80 6.17 12.17 -6.95
CA MET A 80 7.28 12.17 -6.00
C MET A 80 8.18 13.36 -6.28
N LEU A 81 8.84 13.86 -5.25
CA LEU A 81 9.82 14.94 -5.38
C LEU A 81 11.21 14.36 -5.17
N TRP A 82 12.14 14.69 -6.08
CA TRP A 82 13.54 14.32 -5.98
C TRP A 82 14.41 15.47 -6.45
N ARG A 83 15.25 15.98 -5.56
CA ARG A 83 16.17 17.09 -5.85
C ARG A 83 15.45 18.28 -6.50
N GLY A 84 14.31 18.67 -5.95
CA GLY A 84 13.53 19.80 -6.44
C GLY A 84 12.73 19.53 -7.72
N ARG A 85 12.81 18.32 -8.28
CA ARG A 85 12.08 17.94 -9.51
C ARG A 85 10.96 16.97 -9.16
N GLU A 86 9.78 17.28 -9.63
CA GLU A 86 8.64 16.36 -9.50
C GLU A 86 8.73 15.28 -10.57
N LEU A 87 8.57 14.03 -10.14
CA LEU A 87 8.57 12.85 -11.00
C LEU A 87 7.27 12.10 -10.80
N LEU A 88 6.66 11.64 -11.88
CA LEU A 88 5.52 10.74 -11.79
C LEU A 88 6.03 9.31 -11.91
N ILE A 89 5.91 8.54 -10.84
CA ILE A 89 6.42 7.16 -10.80
C ILE A 89 5.27 6.17 -10.56
N GLY A 90 5.50 4.89 -10.88
CA GLY A 90 4.50 3.85 -10.71
C GLY A 90 4.55 3.22 -9.32
N CYS A 91 3.39 3.12 -8.67
CA CYS A 91 3.25 2.39 -7.41
C CYS A 91 2.52 1.06 -7.66
N ALA A 92 3.27 -0.05 -7.66
CA ALA A 92 2.70 -1.38 -7.82
C ALA A 92 1.92 -1.78 -6.57
N SER A 93 0.70 -2.23 -6.76
CA SER A 93 -0.24 -2.51 -5.67
C SER A 93 -1.19 -3.66 -6.02
N HIS A 94 -1.85 -4.19 -5.01
CA HIS A 94 -2.99 -5.10 -5.14
C HIS A 94 -2.64 -6.39 -5.90
N PHE A 95 -1.45 -6.92 -5.66
CA PHE A 95 -1.00 -8.19 -6.22
C PHE A 95 -1.71 -9.34 -5.50
N ALA A 96 -2.55 -10.07 -6.23
CA ALA A 96 -3.28 -11.21 -5.69
C ALA A 96 -3.43 -12.30 -6.76
N VAL A 97 -3.34 -13.56 -6.33
CA VAL A 97 -3.62 -14.73 -7.18
C VAL A 97 -4.47 -15.70 -6.35
N LEU A 98 -5.51 -16.27 -6.96
CA LEU A 98 -6.42 -17.22 -6.29
C LEU A 98 -5.67 -18.48 -5.83
N PRO A 99 -6.05 -19.08 -4.69
CA PRO A 99 -5.30 -20.18 -4.09
C PRO A 99 -4.99 -21.35 -5.03
N GLY A 100 -5.94 -21.78 -5.83
CA GLY A 100 -5.77 -22.88 -6.79
C GLY A 100 -4.75 -22.61 -7.91
N HIS A 101 -4.36 -21.33 -8.07
CA HIS A 101 -3.46 -20.91 -9.15
C HIS A 101 -2.15 -20.31 -8.62
N ARG A 102 -1.89 -20.45 -7.31
CA ARG A 102 -0.69 -19.88 -6.64
C ARG A 102 0.56 -20.71 -6.88
N SER A 103 0.95 -20.88 -8.13
CA SER A 103 2.27 -21.39 -8.44
C SER A 103 3.21 -20.22 -8.78
N LEU A 104 4.51 -20.48 -8.70
CA LEU A 104 5.51 -19.43 -8.79
C LEU A 104 5.59 -18.82 -10.20
N LYS A 105 5.53 -19.65 -11.24
CA LYS A 105 5.71 -19.19 -12.62
C LYS A 105 4.67 -18.16 -13.07
N PRO A 106 3.34 -18.40 -12.96
CA PRO A 106 2.36 -17.41 -13.40
C PRO A 106 2.41 -16.12 -12.58
N ALA A 107 2.71 -16.21 -11.26
CA ALA A 107 2.86 -15.04 -10.41
C ALA A 107 4.04 -14.16 -10.85
N ILE A 108 5.18 -14.80 -11.18
CA ILE A 108 6.36 -14.09 -11.72
C ILE A 108 6.04 -13.50 -13.09
N GLY A 109 5.36 -14.26 -13.95
CA GLY A 109 4.97 -13.80 -15.29
C GLY A 109 4.13 -12.53 -15.22
N LEU A 110 3.10 -12.54 -14.38
CA LEU A 110 2.22 -11.38 -14.17
C LEU A 110 3.04 -10.17 -13.66
N ALA A 111 3.89 -10.38 -12.65
CA ALA A 111 4.70 -9.28 -12.09
C ALA A 111 5.71 -8.72 -13.11
N ARG A 112 6.34 -9.58 -13.92
CA ARG A 112 7.27 -9.14 -14.96
C ARG A 112 6.57 -8.37 -16.08
N HIS A 113 5.45 -8.91 -16.57
CA HIS A 113 4.67 -8.22 -17.60
C HIS A 113 4.26 -6.83 -17.14
N MET A 114 3.70 -6.74 -15.94
CA MET A 114 3.32 -5.46 -15.34
C MET A 114 4.52 -4.51 -15.28
N THR A 115 5.69 -4.99 -14.83
CA THR A 115 6.88 -4.13 -14.73
C THR A 115 7.31 -3.61 -16.09
N THR A 116 7.44 -4.52 -17.08
CA THR A 116 7.88 -4.13 -18.42
C THR A 116 6.92 -3.12 -19.05
N ALA A 117 5.63 -3.40 -19.00
CA ALA A 117 4.61 -2.50 -19.58
C ALA A 117 4.54 -1.16 -18.83
N SER A 118 4.76 -1.15 -17.51
CA SER A 118 4.73 0.08 -16.73
C SER A 118 5.94 0.99 -17.01
N LEU A 119 7.10 0.42 -17.33
CA LEU A 119 8.30 1.21 -17.62
C LEU A 119 8.19 2.01 -18.94
N GLU A 120 7.18 1.72 -19.76
CA GLU A 120 6.85 2.58 -20.92
C GLU A 120 6.22 3.91 -20.50
N HIS A 121 5.68 3.98 -19.27
CA HIS A 121 4.92 5.12 -18.77
C HIS A 121 5.57 5.81 -17.56
N PHE A 122 6.40 5.09 -16.83
CA PHE A 122 7.00 5.59 -15.59
C PHE A 122 8.51 5.34 -15.62
N PRO A 123 9.33 6.29 -15.13
CA PRO A 123 10.79 6.08 -15.09
C PRO A 123 11.19 4.90 -14.20
N PHE A 124 10.38 4.54 -13.22
CA PHE A 124 10.53 3.32 -12.44
C PHE A 124 9.23 2.98 -11.72
N VAL A 125 9.16 1.75 -11.23
CA VAL A 125 8.01 1.25 -10.46
C VAL A 125 8.52 0.76 -9.10
N TYR A 126 7.83 1.13 -8.04
CA TYR A 126 8.11 0.62 -6.69
C TYR A 126 6.88 -0.07 -6.12
N GLY A 127 7.10 -0.93 -5.12
CA GLY A 127 5.99 -1.55 -4.41
C GLY A 127 6.39 -1.91 -2.99
N MET A 128 5.41 -1.97 -2.11
CA MET A 128 5.60 -2.41 -0.73
C MET A 128 4.98 -3.78 -0.58
N THR A 129 5.79 -4.79 -0.37
CA THR A 129 5.34 -6.18 -0.38
C THR A 129 5.47 -6.81 1.00
N ASN A 130 4.59 -7.78 1.28
CA ASN A 130 4.80 -8.71 2.38
C ASN A 130 5.84 -9.77 1.94
N ALA A 131 6.21 -10.66 2.86
CA ALA A 131 7.27 -11.64 2.60
C ALA A 131 6.97 -12.53 1.38
N ARG A 132 5.69 -12.92 1.20
CA ARG A 132 5.31 -13.79 0.06
C ARG A 132 5.39 -13.04 -1.28
N GLY A 133 4.83 -11.84 -1.32
CA GLY A 133 4.91 -10.98 -2.51
C GLY A 133 6.35 -10.59 -2.84
N GLY A 134 7.17 -10.32 -1.81
CA GLY A 134 8.57 -10.00 -1.98
C GLY A 134 9.37 -11.11 -2.66
N ALA A 135 9.06 -12.37 -2.34
CA ALA A 135 9.72 -13.51 -3.01
C ALA A 135 9.41 -13.56 -4.51
N VAL A 136 8.20 -13.23 -4.91
CA VAL A 136 7.81 -13.14 -6.33
C VAL A 136 8.51 -11.93 -6.99
N CYS A 137 8.46 -10.77 -6.34
CA CYS A 137 9.05 -9.55 -6.88
C CYS A 137 10.56 -9.69 -7.11
N LYS A 138 11.30 -10.31 -6.19
CA LYS A 138 12.73 -10.58 -6.38
C LYS A 138 12.99 -11.42 -7.64
N ARG A 139 12.16 -12.43 -7.89
CA ARG A 139 12.26 -13.27 -9.09
C ARG A 139 11.76 -12.56 -10.35
N ALA A 140 10.95 -11.54 -10.19
CA ALA A 140 10.49 -10.67 -11.28
C ALA A 140 11.45 -9.48 -11.51
N ALA A 141 12.67 -9.57 -10.99
CA ALA A 141 13.77 -8.60 -11.16
C ALA A 141 13.60 -7.27 -10.40
N PHE A 142 12.75 -7.23 -9.40
CA PHE A 142 12.73 -6.07 -8.50
C PHE A 142 13.93 -6.08 -7.57
N VAL A 143 14.49 -4.91 -7.36
CA VAL A 143 15.59 -4.70 -6.41
C VAL A 143 15.02 -4.24 -5.08
N VAL A 144 15.54 -4.75 -3.98
CA VAL A 144 15.13 -4.30 -2.65
C VAL A 144 15.82 -2.97 -2.35
N ALA A 145 15.04 -1.89 -2.34
CA ALA A 145 15.56 -0.54 -2.08
C ALA A 145 15.67 -0.23 -0.57
N GLY A 146 14.89 -0.92 0.26
CA GLY A 146 14.92 -0.68 1.70
C GLY A 146 13.91 -1.55 2.43
N GLN A 147 13.84 -1.37 3.73
CA GLN A 147 12.92 -2.09 4.59
C GLN A 147 12.12 -1.10 5.44
N LEU A 148 10.80 -1.24 5.40
CA LEU A 148 9.92 -0.45 6.27
C LEU A 148 9.83 -1.14 7.63
N LEU A 149 10.25 -0.45 8.67
CA LEU A 149 10.13 -0.91 10.04
C LEU A 149 8.82 -0.36 10.63
N ARG A 150 8.01 -1.26 11.12
CA ARG A 150 6.73 -0.88 11.72
C ARG A 150 6.91 -0.67 13.20
N HIS A 151 6.82 0.57 13.64
CA HIS A 151 6.85 0.94 15.06
C HIS A 151 5.42 1.08 15.55
N VAL A 152 5.11 0.41 16.65
CA VAL A 152 3.75 0.44 17.23
C VAL A 152 3.85 0.86 18.69
N LYS A 153 3.04 1.85 19.07
CA LYS A 153 2.87 2.28 20.46
C LYS A 153 1.41 2.03 20.84
N PRO A 154 1.12 1.02 21.66
CA PRO A 154 -0.25 0.83 22.14
C PRO A 154 -0.69 2.02 22.99
N LEU A 155 -1.85 2.58 22.68
CA LEU A 155 -2.44 3.68 23.44
C LEU A 155 -3.37 3.18 24.55
N ARG A 156 -3.87 1.94 24.43
CA ARG A 156 -4.75 1.30 25.43
C ARG A 156 -4.36 -0.16 25.59
N TYR A 157 -3.82 -0.49 26.72
CA TYR A 157 -3.39 -1.86 27.05
C TYR A 157 -4.57 -2.73 27.46
N ARG A 158 -5.65 -2.14 27.96
CA ARG A 158 -6.89 -2.85 28.30
C ARG A 158 -7.40 -3.72 27.16
N SER A 159 -7.23 -3.29 25.92
CA SER A 159 -7.67 -4.01 24.71
C SER A 159 -6.61 -5.00 24.20
N PHE A 160 -5.37 -4.83 24.61
CA PHE A 160 -4.24 -5.61 24.11
C PHE A 160 -3.88 -6.78 25.03
N VAL A 161 -3.77 -6.51 26.34
CA VAL A 161 -3.31 -7.51 27.32
C VAL A 161 -4.20 -8.77 27.33
N PRO A 162 -5.56 -8.69 27.23
CA PRO A 162 -6.38 -9.90 27.18
C PRO A 162 -6.12 -10.82 25.97
N ARG A 163 -5.47 -10.33 24.93
CA ARG A 163 -5.07 -11.17 23.78
C ARG A 163 -3.88 -12.07 24.11
N VAL A 164 -3.06 -11.66 25.09
CA VAL A 164 -1.87 -12.40 25.54
C VAL A 164 -2.15 -13.16 26.81
N LEU A 165 -2.93 -12.55 27.73
CA LEU A 165 -3.34 -13.12 29.01
C LEU A 165 -4.87 -13.09 29.10
N PRO A 166 -5.56 -14.16 28.66
CA PRO A 166 -7.02 -14.17 28.66
C PRO A 166 -7.62 -14.13 30.09
N GLY A 167 -8.86 -13.64 30.17
CA GLY A 167 -9.64 -13.66 31.41
C GLY A 167 -9.61 -12.34 32.17
N PRO A 168 -10.16 -12.35 33.40
CA PRO A 168 -10.29 -11.13 34.21
C PRO A 168 -8.95 -10.53 34.61
N LEU A 169 -7.93 -11.35 34.81
CA LEU A 169 -6.57 -10.89 35.18
C LEU A 169 -5.95 -10.05 34.05
N GLY A 170 -6.15 -10.46 32.80
CA GLY A 170 -5.66 -9.68 31.65
C GLY A 170 -6.34 -8.33 31.53
N ARG A 171 -7.66 -8.27 31.80
CA ARG A 171 -8.42 -7.01 31.79
C ARG A 171 -7.96 -6.08 32.92
N ALA A 172 -7.79 -6.61 34.14
CA ALA A 172 -7.33 -5.84 35.29
C ALA A 172 -5.91 -5.33 35.06
N GLY A 173 -4.99 -6.18 34.60
CA GLY A 173 -3.62 -5.80 34.28
C GLY A 173 -3.54 -4.71 33.22
N GLY A 174 -4.36 -4.87 32.17
CA GLY A 174 -4.44 -3.86 31.11
C GLY A 174 -4.95 -2.52 31.61
N ALA A 175 -5.94 -2.51 32.51
CA ALA A 175 -6.48 -1.28 33.11
C ALA A 175 -5.44 -0.58 34.02
N VAL A 176 -4.69 -1.35 34.80
CA VAL A 176 -3.59 -0.81 35.64
C VAL A 176 -2.53 -0.15 34.75
N LEU A 177 -2.10 -0.84 33.68
CA LEU A 177 -1.13 -0.27 32.72
C LEU A 177 -1.65 1.02 32.08
N ASP A 178 -2.93 1.05 31.71
CA ASP A 178 -3.54 2.26 31.14
C ASP A 178 -3.50 3.41 32.15
N GLY A 179 -3.78 3.13 33.43
CA GLY A 179 -3.72 4.12 34.51
C GLY A 179 -2.30 4.68 34.71
N LEU A 180 -1.30 3.80 34.75
CA LEU A 180 0.10 4.22 34.91
C LEU A 180 0.57 5.07 33.74
N LEU A 181 0.19 4.69 32.51
CA LEU A 181 0.53 5.46 31.31
C LEU A 181 -0.15 6.83 31.32
N ALA A 182 -1.44 6.89 31.71
CA ALA A 182 -2.16 8.15 31.81
C ALA A 182 -1.50 9.10 32.82
N ALA A 183 -1.10 8.57 33.98
CA ALA A 183 -0.37 9.33 34.98
C ALA A 183 0.98 9.82 34.44
N GLY A 184 1.75 8.94 33.80
CA GLY A 184 3.02 9.30 33.17
C GLY A 184 2.86 10.40 32.11
N HIS A 185 1.84 10.29 31.24
CA HIS A 185 1.56 11.30 30.22
C HIS A 185 1.16 12.64 30.82
N ARG A 186 0.38 12.64 31.94
CA ARG A 186 0.01 13.87 32.64
C ARG A 186 1.24 14.55 33.22
N LEU A 187 2.13 13.80 33.86
CA LEU A 187 3.39 14.33 34.41
C LEU A 187 4.30 14.89 33.32
N GLN A 188 4.46 14.16 32.21
CA GLN A 188 5.23 14.63 31.07
C GLN A 188 4.61 15.88 30.42
N GLY A 189 3.29 15.92 30.31
CA GLY A 189 2.56 17.09 29.79
C GLY A 189 2.72 18.31 30.66
N ALA A 190 2.70 18.13 31.99
CA ALA A 190 2.94 19.20 32.93
C ALA A 190 4.38 19.72 32.85
N ALA A 191 5.34 18.82 32.65
CA ALA A 191 6.76 19.17 32.51
C ALA A 191 7.08 19.80 31.15
N ARG A 192 6.35 19.41 30.09
CA ARG A 192 6.56 19.93 28.73
C ARG A 192 5.42 20.90 28.39
N ARG A 193 5.60 22.16 28.64
CA ARG A 193 4.64 23.19 28.18
C ARG A 193 4.74 23.30 26.66
N SER A 194 3.97 22.47 25.97
CA SER A 194 3.91 22.52 24.52
C SER A 194 2.94 23.60 24.08
N ALA A 195 3.39 24.49 23.22
CA ALA A 195 2.53 25.46 22.55
C ALA A 195 1.75 24.83 21.39
N LEU A 196 1.94 23.51 21.15
CA LEU A 196 1.27 22.82 20.06
C LEU A 196 -0.15 22.44 20.44
N HIS A 197 -1.08 22.78 19.58
CA HIS A 197 -2.48 22.39 19.68
C HIS A 197 -2.80 21.37 18.59
N ALA A 198 -3.39 20.24 18.96
CA ALA A 198 -3.81 19.22 18.01
C ALA A 198 -5.32 19.27 17.85
N THR A 199 -5.78 19.34 16.62
CA THR A 199 -7.21 19.31 16.28
C THR A 199 -7.48 18.25 15.24
N TRP A 200 -8.65 17.63 15.34
CA TRP A 200 -9.13 16.74 14.29
C TRP A 200 -9.82 17.57 13.22
N THR A 201 -9.59 17.23 11.97
CA THR A 201 -10.23 17.89 10.84
C THR A 201 -10.77 16.85 9.85
N ASP A 202 -11.87 17.17 9.22
CA ASP A 202 -12.50 16.37 8.17
C ASP A 202 -12.22 16.93 6.76
N ARG A 203 -11.32 17.89 6.68
CA ARG A 203 -10.96 18.53 5.41
C ARG A 203 -9.48 18.87 5.42
N VAL A 204 -8.90 18.99 4.23
CA VAL A 204 -7.50 19.42 4.09
C VAL A 204 -7.45 20.94 4.23
N ASP A 205 -6.62 21.41 5.14
CA ASP A 205 -6.42 22.85 5.40
C ASP A 205 -5.41 23.40 4.38
N PRO A 206 -5.70 24.53 3.72
CA PRO A 206 -4.74 25.14 2.79
C PRO A 206 -3.35 25.42 3.38
N ARG A 207 -3.26 25.59 4.68
CA ARG A 207 -1.96 25.74 5.36
C ARG A 207 -1.06 24.53 5.19
N MET A 208 -1.62 23.35 4.93
CA MET A 208 -0.85 22.13 4.66
C MET A 208 -0.08 22.24 3.33
N GLN A 209 -0.68 22.92 2.34
CA GLN A 209 0.00 23.21 1.07
C GLN A 209 1.17 24.16 1.30
N THR A 210 0.93 25.25 2.04
CA THR A 210 1.97 26.23 2.38
C THR A 210 3.12 25.57 3.15
N LEU A 211 2.77 24.71 4.12
CA LEU A 211 3.78 23.95 4.87
C LEU A 211 4.62 23.07 3.96
N TRP A 212 3.99 22.36 3.03
CA TRP A 212 4.71 21.54 2.06
C TRP A 212 5.68 22.38 1.22
N GLU A 213 5.19 23.50 0.68
CA GLU A 213 5.99 24.39 -0.18
C GLU A 213 7.19 25.03 0.56
N GLN A 214 7.02 25.31 1.84
CA GLN A 214 8.07 25.93 2.67
C GLN A 214 9.02 24.92 3.29
N SER A 215 8.70 23.61 3.19
CA SER A 215 9.54 22.57 3.79
C SER A 215 10.78 22.29 2.94
N GLU A 216 11.90 22.05 3.59
CA GLU A 216 13.11 21.59 2.92
C GLU A 216 12.98 20.09 2.64
N HIS A 217 13.15 19.70 1.40
CA HIS A 217 12.97 18.31 0.97
C HIS A 217 14.29 17.54 0.79
N GLY A 218 15.42 18.24 0.76
CA GLY A 218 16.74 17.62 0.66
C GLY A 218 16.93 16.80 -0.60
N ASP A 219 17.86 15.85 -0.53
CA ASP A 219 18.23 14.97 -1.65
C ASP A 219 17.51 13.63 -1.62
N VAL A 220 16.46 13.49 -0.81
CA VAL A 220 15.71 12.21 -0.71
C VAL A 220 14.55 12.20 -1.69
N LEU A 221 14.22 11.01 -2.18
CA LEU A 221 13.00 10.80 -2.94
C LEU A 221 11.83 10.73 -1.95
N THR A 222 10.89 11.66 -2.03
CA THR A 222 9.77 11.74 -1.10
C THR A 222 8.44 11.91 -1.84
N THR A 223 7.37 11.37 -1.26
CA THR A 223 6.02 11.56 -1.80
C THR A 223 5.61 13.02 -1.70
N VAL A 224 5.10 13.59 -2.76
CA VAL A 224 4.52 14.92 -2.78
C VAL A 224 3.34 14.96 -1.80
N ARG A 225 3.23 16.03 -1.01
CA ARG A 225 2.19 16.18 0.03
C ARG A 225 1.34 17.44 -0.19
N THR A 226 0.98 17.67 -1.43
CA THR A 226 0.05 18.75 -1.80
C THR A 226 -1.36 18.49 -1.26
N THR A 227 -2.20 19.52 -1.25
CA THR A 227 -3.61 19.37 -0.86
C THR A 227 -4.30 18.29 -1.68
N ALA A 228 -4.06 18.25 -3.00
CA ALA A 228 -4.65 17.23 -3.87
C ALA A 228 -4.25 15.80 -3.45
N MET A 229 -2.98 15.59 -3.08
CA MET A 229 -2.51 14.28 -2.59
C MET A 229 -3.17 13.91 -1.26
N LEU A 230 -3.29 14.89 -0.35
CA LEU A 230 -3.88 14.66 0.98
C LEU A 230 -5.39 14.36 0.86
N GLU A 231 -6.12 15.13 0.04
CA GLU A 231 -7.54 14.91 -0.20
C GLU A 231 -7.79 13.52 -0.78
N TRP A 232 -7.09 13.16 -1.84
CA TRP A 232 -7.25 11.86 -2.48
C TRP A 232 -6.95 10.70 -1.53
N ARG A 233 -5.94 10.88 -0.67
CA ARG A 233 -5.48 9.77 0.20
C ARG A 233 -6.31 9.61 1.47
N PHE A 234 -6.86 10.68 2.02
CA PHE A 234 -7.44 10.67 3.36
C PHE A 234 -8.93 11.04 3.41
N LEU A 235 -9.50 11.62 2.37
CA LEU A 235 -10.92 11.99 2.28
C LEU A 235 -11.66 11.21 1.20
#